data_6599335b3ff72ab9997e64071319922a
#
_entry.id   6599335b3ff72ab9997e64071319922a
#
_cell.length_a   1.000
_cell.length_b   1.000
_cell.length_c   1.000
_cell.angle_alpha   90.00
_cell.angle_beta   90.00
_cell.angle_gamma   90.00
#
_symmetry.space_group_name_H-M   'P 1'
#
loop_
_entity.id
_entity.type
_entity.pdbx_description
1 polymer ?
#
loop_
_entity_poly.entity_id
_entity_poly.type
_entity_poly.pdbx_seq_one_letter_code
_entity_poly.pdbx_strand_id
1 'polypeptide(L)'
;MLGPRLSSLDGENINKSLNVIRVVVGAPITVTGYRGERVDIRCTYESGYESNPKYLCKGECNIGNKVIMVKSGSPAEDQRFSLSDDRTARVFTVTITDLRLEDEGQYWCGVKRTGTDVYSEIVLLVKHGSYFGRTLQVRDSDIFILIP
;
A
#
# COMPACT_ATOMS: atom_id res chain seq x y z
N MET A 1 -46.05 0.66 -10.51
CA MET A 1 -45.54 0.56 -10.45
C MET A 1 -44.73 0.55 -10.32
N LEU A 2 -44.78 0.53 -10.31
CA LEU A 2 -44.00 0.60 -10.14
C LEU A 2 -43.12 0.75 -9.94
N GLY A 3 -43.21 0.65 -9.99
CA GLY A 3 -42.36 0.88 -9.90
C GLY A 3 -41.50 0.84 -9.71
N PRO A 4 -41.62 0.68 -9.49
CA PRO A 4 -40.60 0.74 -9.31
C PRO A 4 -39.81 0.50 -9.20
N ARG A 5 -39.99 0.45 -9.28
CA ARG A 5 -39.21 0.35 -9.16
C ARG A 5 -38.18 0.26 -9.19
N LEU A 6 -38.35 0.21 -9.54
CA LEU A 6 -37.46 0.27 -9.56
C LEU A 6 -36.56 0.25 -9.43
N SER A 7 -36.90 0.13 -9.44
CA SER A 7 -36.11 0.22 -9.26
C SER A 7 -35.24 0.15 -9.04
N SER A 8 -35.53 -0.01 -9.09
CA SER A 8 -34.70 -0.02 -8.87
C SER A 8 -33.84 -0.23 -8.73
N LEU A 9 -33.83 -0.36 -9.00
CA LEU A 9 -33.03 -0.49 -8.87
C LEU A 9 -32.20 -0.65 -8.84
N ASP A 10 -32.32 -0.66 -9.23
CA ASP A 10 -31.57 -0.73 -9.21
C ASP A 10 -30.66 -0.69 -9.07
N GLY A 11 -30.98 -0.53 -9.13
CA GLY A 11 -30.12 -0.37 -9.09
C GLY A 11 -29.45 -0.59 -8.72
N GLU A 12 -29.50 -0.76 -8.74
CA GLU A 12 -28.78 -0.92 -8.47
C GLU A 12 -28.07 -1.56 -8.31
N ASN A 13 -28.32 -1.76 -8.56
CA ASN A 13 -27.55 -2.50 -8.64
C ASN A 13 -26.76 -2.68 -9.07
N ILE A 14 -26.91 -2.38 -9.50
CA ILE A 14 -26.02 -2.49 -9.96
C ILE A 14 -25.35 -2.08 -9.78
N ASN A 15 -25.57 -1.80 -9.65
CA ASN A 15 -24.87 -1.43 -9.43
C ASN A 15 -24.29 -1.54 -8.90
N LYS A 16 -24.72 -1.49 -8.77
CA LYS A 16 -24.08 -1.74 -8.34
C LYS A 16 -23.02 -1.90 -8.66
N SER A 17 -22.98 -1.95 -8.88
CA SER A 17 -21.81 -2.29 -9.32
C SER A 17 -21.08 -1.23 -10.03
N LEU A 18 -21.45 -0.48 -10.51
CA LEU A 18 -20.87 0.43 -11.16
C LEU A 18 -20.26 1.54 -10.51
N ASN A 19 -20.85 2.03 -9.88
CA ASN A 19 -20.40 3.09 -9.21
C ASN A 19 -19.20 2.79 -8.48
N VAL A 20 -19.09 1.70 -8.27
CA VAL A 20 -18.02 1.24 -7.63
C VAL A 20 -16.75 1.56 -8.27
N ILE A 21 -16.76 1.67 -9.53
CA ILE A 21 -15.59 1.87 -10.23
C ILE A 21 -14.87 3.12 -9.88
N ARG A 22 -15.60 4.15 -9.69
CA ARG A 22 -14.99 5.36 -9.39
C ARG A 22 -14.38 5.34 -8.10
N VAL A 23 -14.95 4.57 -7.27
CA VAL A 23 -14.46 4.45 -5.97
C VAL A 23 -13.10 3.88 -5.96
N VAL A 24 -12.78 3.12 -6.95
CA VAL A 24 -11.49 2.53 -7.03
C VAL A 24 -10.40 3.57 -7.13
N VAL A 25 -10.69 4.70 -7.75
CA VAL A 25 -9.72 5.75 -7.83
C VAL A 25 -9.47 6.28 -6.44
N GLY A 26 -8.26 6.25 -5.98
CA GLY A 26 -7.92 6.69 -4.65
C GLY A 26 -8.08 5.63 -3.58
N ALA A 27 -8.57 4.44 -3.95
CA ALA A 27 -8.66 3.37 -2.98
C ALA A 27 -7.26 2.93 -2.55
N PRO A 28 -7.09 2.49 -1.31
CA PRO A 28 -5.77 2.07 -0.86
C PRO A 28 -5.32 0.80 -1.57
N ILE A 29 -4.03 0.70 -1.79
CA ILE A 29 -3.42 -0.50 -2.32
C ILE A 29 -2.92 -1.31 -1.14
N THR A 30 -3.29 -2.59 -1.11
CA THR A 30 -2.84 -3.48 -0.04
C THR A 30 -1.61 -4.24 -0.49
N VAL A 31 -0.56 -4.19 0.31
CA VAL A 31 0.68 -4.90 0.07
C VAL A 31 0.87 -5.87 1.22
N THR A 32 1.17 -7.12 0.90
CA THR A 32 1.37 -8.14 1.92
C THR A 32 2.83 -8.59 1.91
N GLY A 33 3.45 -8.58 3.07
CA GLY A 33 4.80 -9.10 3.25
C GLY A 33 4.83 -10.12 4.37
N TYR A 34 5.98 -10.77 4.53
CA TYR A 34 6.16 -11.81 5.54
C TYR A 34 7.27 -11.43 6.49
N ARG A 35 7.05 -11.69 7.76
CA ARG A 35 7.98 -11.32 8.81
C ARG A 35 9.39 -11.86 8.49
N GLY A 36 10.38 -11.00 8.61
CA GLY A 36 11.78 -11.34 8.38
C GLY A 36 12.20 -11.27 6.92
N GLU A 37 11.26 -11.06 6.02
CA GLU A 37 11.57 -11.02 4.60
C GLU A 37 11.53 -9.59 4.07
N ARG A 38 11.83 -9.45 2.80
CA ARG A 38 11.82 -8.17 2.12
C ARG A 38 10.45 -7.93 1.51
N VAL A 39 10.01 -6.68 1.50
CA VAL A 39 8.81 -6.30 0.78
C VAL A 39 9.11 -5.03 -0.01
N ASP A 40 8.53 -4.94 -1.22
CA ASP A 40 8.66 -3.76 -2.06
C ASP A 40 7.28 -3.11 -2.17
N ILE A 41 7.25 -1.81 -1.91
CA ILE A 41 6.04 -1.00 -2.06
C ILE A 41 6.26 -0.12 -3.28
N ARG A 42 5.43 -0.29 -4.32
CA ARG A 42 5.57 0.44 -5.56
C ARG A 42 4.55 1.56 -5.59
N CYS A 43 5.02 2.77 -5.79
CA CYS A 43 4.21 3.97 -5.80
C CYS A 43 4.29 4.61 -7.18
N THR A 44 3.19 4.60 -7.92
CA THR A 44 3.15 5.25 -9.24
C THR A 44 2.79 6.72 -9.08
N TYR A 45 3.26 7.54 -9.99
CA TYR A 45 2.92 8.95 -9.97
C TYR A 45 2.73 9.45 -11.40
N GLU A 46 2.11 10.62 -11.50
CA GLU A 46 1.76 11.15 -12.81
C GLU A 46 2.90 11.91 -13.45
N SER A 47 2.81 12.02 -14.76
CA SER A 47 3.77 12.81 -15.53
C SER A 47 3.82 14.24 -14.99
N GLY A 48 5.01 14.78 -14.92
CA GLY A 48 5.23 16.11 -14.40
C GLY A 48 5.88 16.11 -13.03
N TYR A 49 5.88 14.98 -12.34
CA TYR A 49 6.45 14.88 -11.01
C TYR A 49 7.79 14.15 -10.98
N GLU A 50 8.40 13.92 -12.14
CA GLU A 50 9.61 13.13 -12.20
C GLU A 50 10.74 13.70 -11.34
N SER A 51 10.89 15.01 -11.29
CA SER A 51 11.96 15.62 -10.53
C SER A 51 11.58 16.00 -9.10
N ASN A 52 10.32 15.81 -8.72
CA ASN A 52 9.90 16.15 -7.37
C ASN A 52 10.40 15.10 -6.38
N PRO A 53 10.79 15.51 -5.18
CA PRO A 53 11.17 14.53 -4.14
C PRO A 53 10.02 13.59 -3.81
N LYS A 54 10.37 12.35 -3.49
CA LYS A 54 9.41 11.30 -3.16
C LYS A 54 9.68 10.82 -1.74
N TYR A 55 8.63 10.34 -1.05
CA TYR A 55 8.81 9.81 0.29
C TYR A 55 7.69 8.84 0.65
N LEU A 56 7.92 8.06 1.70
CA LEU A 56 6.91 7.21 2.31
C LEU A 56 6.72 7.68 3.74
N CYS A 57 5.46 7.87 4.11
CA CYS A 57 5.09 8.39 5.41
C CYS A 57 4.16 7.40 6.09
N LYS A 58 4.30 7.21 7.41
CA LYS A 58 3.48 6.27 8.16
C LYS A 58 2.41 7.02 8.95
N GLY A 59 1.20 6.46 8.96
CA GLY A 59 0.10 7.05 9.71
C GLY A 59 -0.58 8.17 8.94
N GLU A 60 -0.89 9.25 9.64
CA GLU A 60 -1.59 10.38 9.01
C GLU A 60 -0.59 11.40 8.53
N CYS A 61 -0.34 11.38 7.25
CA CYS A 61 0.74 12.16 6.65
C CYS A 61 0.34 13.57 6.22
N ASN A 62 -0.95 13.82 6.15
CA ASN A 62 -1.42 15.13 5.68
C ASN A 62 -1.55 16.17 6.80
N ILE A 63 -1.14 15.84 8.00
CA ILE A 63 -1.13 16.79 9.10
C ILE A 63 0.30 17.01 9.57
N GLY A 64 0.49 18.00 10.41
CA GLY A 64 1.80 18.55 10.68
C GLY A 64 2.84 17.61 11.24
N ASN A 65 2.46 16.57 11.96
CA ASN A 65 3.40 15.69 12.62
C ASN A 65 3.63 14.39 11.85
N LYS A 66 3.83 14.51 10.55
CA LYS A 66 4.02 13.30 9.75
C LYS A 66 5.35 12.60 10.09
N VAL A 67 5.31 11.29 10.04
CA VAL A 67 6.47 10.46 10.30
C VAL A 67 6.97 9.94 8.95
N ILE A 68 8.03 10.55 8.44
CA ILE A 68 8.61 10.14 7.17
C ILE A 68 9.56 8.99 7.42
N MET A 69 9.26 7.83 6.82
CA MET A 69 10.06 6.64 6.99
C MET A 69 11.29 6.67 6.10
N VAL A 70 11.14 7.18 4.89
CA VAL A 70 12.24 7.27 3.93
C VAL A 70 11.87 8.31 2.89
N LYS A 71 12.86 9.01 2.37
CA LYS A 71 12.66 10.01 1.33
C LYS A 71 13.80 9.94 0.33
N SER A 72 13.56 10.45 -0.87
CA SER A 72 14.57 10.49 -1.90
C SER A 72 15.69 11.45 -1.47
N GLY A 73 16.92 11.12 -1.84
CA GLY A 73 18.05 12.00 -1.64
C GLY A 73 18.75 11.88 -0.30
N SER A 74 18.26 11.07 0.62
CA SER A 74 18.96 10.89 1.89
C SER A 74 18.64 9.52 2.47
N PRO A 75 19.58 8.94 3.24
CA PRO A 75 19.33 7.65 3.86
C PRO A 75 18.26 7.77 4.92
N ALA A 76 17.53 6.68 5.11
CA ALA A 76 16.49 6.63 6.13
C ALA A 76 17.10 6.48 7.51
N GLU A 77 16.40 6.96 8.52
CA GLU A 77 16.80 6.79 9.89
C GLU A 77 16.82 5.31 10.25
N ASP A 78 15.79 4.58 9.84
CA ASP A 78 15.75 3.14 9.96
C ASP A 78 16.32 2.55 8.68
N GLN A 79 17.50 1.94 8.77
CA GLN A 79 18.25 1.50 7.59
C GLN A 79 17.59 0.35 6.86
N ARG A 80 16.53 -0.24 7.41
CA ARG A 80 15.77 -1.27 6.70
C ARG A 80 14.98 -0.69 5.53
N PHE A 81 14.75 0.62 5.54
CA PHE A 81 13.98 1.31 4.51
C PHE A 81 14.90 1.95 3.48
N SER A 82 14.57 1.78 2.21
CA SER A 82 15.29 2.48 1.13
C SER A 82 14.29 2.86 0.04
N LEU A 83 14.64 3.84 -0.76
CA LEU A 83 13.76 4.35 -1.81
C LEU A 83 14.53 4.51 -3.10
N SER A 84 13.95 4.06 -4.19
CA SER A 84 14.51 4.19 -5.53
C SER A 84 13.43 4.76 -6.44
N ASP A 85 13.76 5.80 -7.21
CA ASP A 85 12.78 6.48 -8.07
C ASP A 85 13.15 6.23 -9.54
N ASP A 86 12.34 5.45 -10.23
CA ASP A 86 12.49 5.21 -11.66
C ASP A 86 11.67 6.26 -12.39
N ARG A 87 12.32 7.35 -12.75
CA ARG A 87 11.62 8.49 -13.36
C ARG A 87 11.09 8.18 -14.75
N THR A 88 11.73 7.26 -15.45
CA THR A 88 11.25 6.86 -16.77
C THR A 88 9.93 6.14 -16.66
N ALA A 89 9.82 5.22 -15.72
CA ALA A 89 8.59 4.47 -15.51
C ALA A 89 7.58 5.24 -14.65
N ARG A 90 8.01 6.31 -13.99
CA ARG A 90 7.20 7.08 -13.07
C ARG A 90 6.68 6.20 -11.94
N VAL A 91 7.60 5.44 -11.36
CA VAL A 91 7.32 4.58 -10.22
C VAL A 91 8.47 4.74 -9.26
N PHE A 92 8.18 5.08 -8.00
CA PHE A 92 9.23 4.95 -7.00
C PHE A 92 8.89 3.75 -6.12
N THR A 93 9.92 3.05 -5.69
CA THR A 93 9.79 1.81 -4.92
C THR A 93 10.44 2.00 -3.57
N VAL A 94 9.71 1.69 -2.52
CA VAL A 94 10.26 1.65 -1.18
C VAL A 94 10.45 0.18 -0.83
N THR A 95 11.66 -0.18 -0.43
CA THR A 95 12.00 -1.53 -0.02
C THR A 95 12.19 -1.54 1.49
N ILE A 96 11.51 -2.47 2.15
CA ILE A 96 11.70 -2.71 3.58
C ILE A 96 12.29 -4.11 3.72
N THR A 97 13.45 -4.20 4.36
CA THR A 97 14.09 -5.49 4.61
C THR A 97 13.84 -5.90 6.06
N ASP A 98 13.98 -7.20 6.35
CA ASP A 98 13.78 -7.73 7.70
C ASP A 98 12.45 -7.23 8.26
N LEU A 99 11.39 -7.51 7.55
CA LEU A 99 10.06 -6.98 7.87
C LEU A 99 9.62 -7.43 9.25
N ARG A 100 9.04 -6.50 10.02
CA ARG A 100 8.62 -6.74 11.40
C ARG A 100 7.11 -6.61 11.50
N LEU A 101 6.52 -7.26 12.49
CA LEU A 101 5.08 -7.17 12.70
C LEU A 101 4.63 -5.74 12.96
N GLU A 102 5.45 -4.96 13.65
CA GLU A 102 5.11 -3.58 13.94
C GLU A 102 5.19 -2.67 12.71
N ASP A 103 5.71 -3.17 11.58
CA ASP A 103 5.68 -2.40 10.34
C ASP A 103 4.28 -2.40 9.71
N GLU A 104 3.41 -3.30 10.13
CA GLU A 104 2.05 -3.34 9.60
C GLU A 104 1.33 -2.04 9.89
N GLY A 105 0.54 -1.57 8.91
CA GLY A 105 -0.24 -0.38 9.12
C GLY A 105 -0.47 0.41 7.86
N GLN A 106 -0.92 1.63 8.05
CA GLN A 106 -1.23 2.55 6.96
C GLN A 106 -0.01 3.40 6.65
N TYR A 107 0.27 3.53 5.36
CA TYR A 107 1.34 4.36 4.85
C TYR A 107 0.82 5.21 3.70
N TRP A 108 1.56 6.24 3.35
CA TRP A 108 1.22 7.09 2.22
C TRP A 108 2.45 7.31 1.38
N CYS A 109 2.32 7.02 0.07
CA CYS A 109 3.31 7.43 -0.91
C CYS A 109 3.14 8.92 -1.12
N GLY A 110 4.18 9.71 -0.93
CA GLY A 110 4.09 11.14 -1.04
C GLY A 110 4.97 11.70 -2.15
N VAL A 111 4.42 12.66 -2.88
CA VAL A 111 5.17 13.46 -3.84
C VAL A 111 5.22 14.87 -3.27
N LYS A 112 6.44 15.37 -3.03
CA LYS A 112 6.59 16.69 -2.45
C LYS A 112 6.37 17.77 -3.50
N ARG A 113 5.53 18.73 -3.16
CA ARG A 113 5.23 19.83 -4.08
C ARG A 113 5.30 21.15 -3.35
N THR A 114 5.34 22.22 -4.13
CA THR A 114 5.08 23.54 -3.58
C THR A 114 3.60 23.58 -3.27
N GLY A 115 3.23 23.89 -2.05
CA GLY A 115 1.85 23.82 -1.62
C GLY A 115 1.51 22.45 -1.10
N THR A 116 0.44 21.84 -1.60
CA THR A 116 -0.04 20.56 -1.08
C THR A 116 0.65 19.39 -1.78
N ASP A 117 1.16 18.47 -1.00
CA ASP A 117 1.76 17.25 -1.55
C ASP A 117 0.68 16.32 -2.09
N VAL A 118 1.08 15.42 -2.98
CA VAL A 118 0.18 14.41 -3.55
C VAL A 118 0.41 13.11 -2.82
N TYR A 119 -0.68 12.46 -2.40
CA TYR A 119 -0.60 11.25 -1.58
C TYR A 119 -1.39 10.10 -2.19
N SER A 120 -0.86 8.88 -2.04
CA SER A 120 -1.56 7.65 -2.37
C SER A 120 -1.46 6.71 -1.19
N GLU A 121 -2.57 6.15 -0.78
CA GLU A 121 -2.63 5.34 0.44
C GLU A 121 -2.19 3.90 0.18
N ILE A 122 -1.40 3.37 1.09
CA ILE A 122 -0.91 1.99 1.09
C ILE A 122 -1.26 1.37 2.44
N VAL A 123 -1.79 0.15 2.41
CA VAL A 123 -1.98 -0.63 3.63
C VAL A 123 -1.00 -1.79 3.56
N LEU A 124 -0.10 -1.87 4.52
CA LEU A 124 0.89 -2.94 4.59
C LEU A 124 0.45 -3.96 5.61
N LEU A 125 0.29 -5.20 5.17
CA LEU A 125 -0.03 -6.32 6.03
C LEU A 125 1.21 -7.18 6.20
N VAL A 126 1.47 -7.63 7.42
CA VAL A 126 2.64 -8.45 7.71
C VAL A 126 2.17 -9.78 8.27
N LYS A 127 2.52 -10.86 7.58
CA LYS A 127 2.13 -12.21 7.97
C LYS A 127 3.26 -12.89 8.71
N HIS A 128 2.89 -13.84 9.54
CA HIS A 128 3.86 -14.66 10.26
C HIS A 128 4.50 -15.68 9.32
N GLY A 129 5.75 -16.03 9.57
CA GLY A 129 6.45 -17.06 8.83
C GLY A 129 6.77 -16.60 7.42
N SER A 130 7.53 -17.41 6.72
CA SER A 130 7.89 -17.11 5.35
C SER A 130 6.84 -17.67 4.42
N TYR A 131 6.85 -17.19 3.20
CA TYR A 131 5.98 -17.70 2.16
C TYR A 131 6.21 -19.20 1.97
N PHE A 132 7.48 -19.61 1.93
CA PHE A 132 7.79 -21.02 1.72
C PHE A 132 7.39 -21.87 2.90
N GLY A 133 7.56 -21.36 4.11
CA GLY A 133 7.15 -22.09 5.29
C GLY A 133 5.66 -22.34 5.30
N ARG A 134 4.88 -21.36 4.92
CA ARG A 134 3.44 -21.55 4.88
C ARG A 134 3.01 -22.58 3.87
N THR A 135 3.70 -22.61 2.75
CA THR A 135 3.39 -23.61 1.74
C THR A 135 3.62 -25.01 2.28
N LEU A 136 4.66 -25.18 3.04
CA LEU A 136 4.97 -26.51 3.60
C LEU A 136 3.98 -26.91 4.67
N GLN A 137 3.37 -25.97 5.35
CA GLN A 137 2.48 -26.30 6.43
C GLN A 137 1.08 -26.62 6.03
N VAL A 138 0.82 -26.58 4.82
CA VAL A 138 -0.48 -26.90 4.40
C VAL A 138 -0.91 -28.24 4.80
N ARG A 139 -0.18 -29.03 5.22
CA ARG A 139 -0.62 -30.25 5.70
C ARG A 139 -1.03 -30.27 6.94
N ASP A 140 -1.32 -29.74 7.42
CA ASP A 140 -1.96 -29.71 8.53
C ASP A 140 -2.37 -29.62 9.21
N SER A 141 -2.41 -29.71 9.07
CA SER A 141 -3.04 -29.58 9.84
C SER A 141 -2.98 -29.47 10.29
N ASP A 142 -2.50 -29.56 9.78
CA ASP A 142 -2.44 -29.24 10.09
C ASP A 142 -2.03 -29.09 10.45
N ILE A 143 -1.54 -29.28 10.24
CA ILE A 143 -1.32 -28.87 10.52
C ILE A 143 -1.07 -28.60 11.05
N PHE A 144 -0.74 -28.55 10.94
CA PHE A 144 -0.62 -27.92 11.36
C PHE A 144 -0.58 -27.83 11.93
N ILE A 145 -0.51 -28.19 11.91
CA ILE A 145 -0.57 -27.92 12.17
C ILE A 145 -0.30 -27.62 12.42
N LEU A 146 0.12 -27.59 12.12
CA LEU A 146 0.32 -27.18 12.16
C LEU A 146 0.54 -26.89 12.50
N ILE A 147 0.66 -27.01 12.48
CA ILE A 147 0.72 -26.68 12.58
C ILE A 147 0.82 -26.25 13.01
N PRO A 148 1.11 -26.24 13.12
CA PRO A 148 1.05 -25.80 13.25
C PRO A 148 1.12 -25.30 13.48
#